data_1431326a8a13b72626d30084abf3f4c5
#
_entry.id   1431326a8a13b72626d30084abf3f4c5
#
_cell.length_a   1.000
_cell.length_b   1.000
_cell.length_c   1.000
_cell.angle_alpha   90.00
_cell.angle_beta   90.00
_cell.angle_gamma   90.00
#
_symmetry.space_group_name_H-M   'P 1'
#
loop_
_entity.id
_entity.type
_entity.pdbx_description
1 polymer ?
#
loop_
_entity_poly.entity_id
_entity_poly.type
_entity_poly.pdbx_seq_one_letter_code
_entity_poly.pdbx_strand_id
1 'polypeptide(L)'
;KEYPTASAHSGHFRGLIKELAIKKSFKPDIVFVDYLNICASSRFKGGANINSYTIIKSIAEELRGLAVETNVPFMSATQTTRTGFVSSDIGLEDTSESFGLPATADLMFALISTEALEEIGQMQVKQLKNRYNDPSMNKRFVVGVDRSKMRLYDVELQAQEEICLLYTSPSPRD
;
A
#
# COMPACT_ATOMS: atom_id res chain seq x y z
N LYS A 1 -14.74 5.95 9.53
CA LYS A 1 -14.59 5.83 11.00
C LYS A 1 -13.14 6.13 11.35
N GLU A 2 -12.93 7.04 12.29
CA GLU A 2 -11.61 7.39 12.82
C GLU A 2 -11.35 6.64 14.13
N TYR A 3 -10.08 6.31 14.35
CA TYR A 3 -9.56 5.71 15.57
C TYR A 3 -8.26 6.41 15.97
N PRO A 4 -7.98 6.61 17.27
CA PRO A 4 -6.68 7.09 17.70
C PRO A 4 -5.54 6.18 17.24
N THR A 5 -4.37 6.76 16.98
CA THR A 5 -3.17 6.00 16.58
C THR A 5 -2.89 4.86 17.56
N ALA A 6 -2.56 3.69 17.03
CA ALA A 6 -2.25 2.46 17.77
C ALA A 6 -3.39 1.94 18.66
N SER A 7 -4.64 2.32 18.39
CA SER A 7 -5.80 1.85 19.16
C SER A 7 -6.67 0.82 18.43
N ALA A 8 -6.70 0.85 17.11
CA ALA A 8 -7.53 -0.04 16.31
C ALA A 8 -6.77 -1.27 15.82
N HIS A 9 -7.35 -2.42 15.98
CA HIS A 9 -6.86 -3.71 15.48
C HIS A 9 -7.98 -4.47 14.73
N SER A 10 -7.67 -5.62 14.16
CA SER A 10 -8.59 -6.45 13.37
C SER A 10 -9.95 -6.70 14.06
N GLY A 11 -9.97 -6.84 15.39
CA GLY A 11 -11.21 -7.01 16.17
C GLY A 11 -12.15 -5.81 16.09
N HIS A 12 -11.61 -4.59 16.09
CA HIS A 12 -12.41 -3.36 15.94
C HIS A 12 -13.00 -3.26 14.52
N PHE A 13 -12.24 -3.61 13.51
CA PHE A 13 -12.72 -3.59 12.12
C PHE A 13 -13.80 -4.65 11.90
N ARG A 14 -13.61 -5.86 12.45
CA ARG A 14 -14.63 -6.91 12.45
C ARG A 14 -15.93 -6.45 13.12
N GLY A 15 -15.81 -5.81 14.28
CA GLY A 15 -16.95 -5.26 15.02
C GLY A 15 -17.70 -4.21 14.20
N LEU A 16 -16.95 -3.28 13.57
CA LEU A 16 -17.53 -2.23 12.72
C LEU A 16 -18.27 -2.81 11.50
N ILE A 17 -17.68 -3.79 10.81
CA ILE A 17 -18.32 -4.44 9.65
C ILE A 17 -19.63 -5.10 10.07
N LYS A 18 -19.62 -5.83 11.19
CA LYS A 18 -20.84 -6.46 11.75
C LYS A 18 -21.90 -5.43 12.17
N GLU A 19 -21.47 -4.36 12.81
CA GLU A 19 -22.37 -3.27 13.22
C GLU A 19 -23.06 -2.61 12.02
N LEU A 20 -22.29 -2.31 10.96
CA LEU A 20 -22.83 -1.73 9.72
C LEU A 20 -23.84 -2.68 9.04
N ALA A 21 -23.54 -3.98 9.01
CA ALA A 21 -24.44 -4.97 8.44
C ALA A 21 -25.77 -5.03 9.22
N ILE A 22 -25.73 -5.02 10.55
CA ILE A 22 -26.93 -5.14 11.40
C ILE A 22 -27.73 -3.82 11.44
N LYS A 23 -27.05 -2.70 11.70
CA LYS A 23 -27.74 -1.42 11.95
C LYS A 23 -28.08 -0.64 10.68
N LYS A 24 -27.35 -0.87 9.59
CA LYS A 24 -27.50 -0.11 8.34
C LYS A 24 -27.80 -0.98 7.13
N SER A 25 -27.90 -2.28 7.29
CA SER A 25 -28.01 -3.25 6.19
C SER A 25 -26.91 -3.05 5.13
N PHE A 26 -25.75 -2.53 5.57
CA PHE A 26 -24.61 -2.22 4.72
C PHE A 26 -23.56 -3.31 4.78
N LYS A 27 -23.23 -3.88 3.63
CA LYS A 27 -22.11 -4.82 3.47
C LYS A 27 -21.08 -4.16 2.54
N PRO A 28 -19.83 -3.95 3.00
CA PRO A 28 -18.81 -3.38 2.15
C PRO A 28 -18.36 -4.37 1.06
N ASP A 29 -18.09 -3.87 -0.13
CA ASP A 29 -17.44 -4.62 -1.22
C ASP A 29 -15.91 -4.52 -1.12
N ILE A 30 -15.40 -3.50 -0.42
CA ILE A 30 -13.99 -3.25 -0.16
C ILE A 30 -13.82 -2.48 1.15
N VAL A 31 -12.74 -2.74 1.86
CA VAL A 31 -12.37 -2.01 3.08
C VAL A 31 -11.03 -1.33 2.89
N PHE A 32 -10.97 -0.03 3.14
CA PHE A 32 -9.74 0.76 3.15
C PHE A 32 -9.30 1.02 4.59
N VAL A 33 -8.03 0.74 4.87
CA VAL A 33 -7.41 1.03 6.17
C VAL A 33 -6.27 2.02 5.95
N ASP A 34 -6.44 3.25 6.37
CA ASP A 34 -5.45 4.33 6.24
C ASP A 34 -4.80 4.59 7.61
N TYR A 35 -3.59 4.14 7.79
CA TYR A 35 -2.77 3.17 7.11
C TYR A 35 -2.24 2.11 8.09
N LEU A 36 -1.59 1.06 7.58
CA LEU A 36 -1.26 -0.14 8.33
C LEU A 36 -0.36 0.12 9.54
N ASN A 37 0.67 0.95 9.40
CA ASN A 37 1.68 1.17 10.44
C ASN A 37 1.15 1.87 11.70
N ILE A 38 0.01 2.55 11.64
CA ILE A 38 -0.64 3.18 12.80
C ILE A 38 -1.74 2.33 13.43
N CYS A 39 -1.97 1.12 12.91
CA CYS A 39 -2.86 0.15 13.54
C CYS A 39 -2.20 -0.54 14.74
N ALA A 40 -3.01 -1.19 15.55
CA ALA A 40 -2.56 -2.08 16.59
C ALA A 40 -2.67 -3.54 16.15
N SER A 41 -1.90 -4.43 16.77
CA SER A 41 -2.11 -5.87 16.65
C SER A 41 -2.92 -6.38 17.85
N SER A 42 -3.88 -7.26 17.58
CA SER A 42 -4.65 -7.91 18.64
C SER A 42 -3.84 -8.98 19.40
N ARG A 43 -2.69 -9.39 18.85
CA ARG A 43 -1.83 -10.44 19.42
C ARG A 43 -0.94 -9.94 20.53
N PHE A 44 -0.67 -8.62 20.59
CA PHE A 44 0.25 -8.03 21.55
C PHE A 44 -0.47 -7.08 22.50
N LYS A 45 -0.26 -7.30 23.79
CA LYS A 45 -0.69 -6.35 24.82
C LYS A 45 0.39 -5.27 25.00
N GLY A 46 -0.02 -4.04 25.29
CA GLY A 46 0.91 -2.92 25.51
C GLY A 46 1.96 -3.25 26.58
N GLY A 47 3.22 -2.82 26.34
CA GLY A 47 4.34 -3.02 27.26
C GLY A 47 5.27 -4.19 26.93
N ALA A 48 4.99 -5.00 25.93
CA ALA A 48 5.94 -6.00 25.44
C ALA A 48 7.02 -5.31 24.57
N ASN A 49 8.29 -5.64 24.84
CA ASN A 49 9.43 -5.14 24.05
C ASN A 49 9.49 -5.94 22.73
N ILE A 50 8.59 -5.63 21.79
CA ILE A 50 8.43 -6.33 20.51
C ILE A 50 8.95 -5.43 19.40
N ASN A 51 9.75 -6.02 18.53
CA ASN A 51 10.28 -5.34 17.34
C ASN A 51 9.11 -4.86 16.45
N SER A 52 9.21 -3.64 15.94
CA SER A 52 8.26 -3.01 14.98
C SER A 52 7.97 -3.91 13.78
N TYR A 53 8.99 -4.59 13.25
CA TYR A 53 8.85 -5.61 12.21
C TYR A 53 7.79 -6.66 12.55
N THR A 54 7.86 -7.24 13.75
CA THR A 54 6.93 -8.29 14.19
C THR A 54 5.52 -7.75 14.36
N ILE A 55 5.38 -6.51 14.83
CA ILE A 55 4.08 -5.85 14.99
C ILE A 55 3.43 -5.63 13.63
N ILE A 56 4.15 -5.02 12.68
CA ILE A 56 3.63 -4.72 11.34
C ILE A 56 3.24 -5.99 10.59
N LYS A 57 4.08 -7.02 10.65
CA LYS A 57 3.78 -8.33 10.09
C LYS A 57 2.48 -8.91 10.69
N SER A 58 2.32 -8.86 12.00
CA SER A 58 1.14 -9.37 12.69
C SER A 58 -0.13 -8.61 12.31
N ILE A 59 -0.06 -7.30 12.19
CA ILE A 59 -1.19 -6.47 11.71
C ILE A 59 -1.59 -6.90 10.29
N ALA A 60 -0.62 -7.04 9.39
CA ALA A 60 -0.89 -7.47 8.01
C ALA A 60 -1.54 -8.86 7.95
N GLU A 61 -1.03 -9.82 8.74
CA GLU A 61 -1.62 -11.16 8.84
C GLU A 61 -3.04 -11.14 9.41
N GLU A 62 -3.30 -10.29 10.40
CA GLU A 62 -4.63 -10.11 10.99
C GLU A 62 -5.62 -9.51 10.00
N LEU A 63 -5.21 -8.48 9.23
CA LEU A 63 -6.04 -7.89 8.19
C LEU A 63 -6.32 -8.88 7.06
N ARG A 64 -5.31 -9.66 6.65
CA ARG A 64 -5.50 -10.73 5.69
C ARG A 64 -6.49 -11.80 6.20
N GLY A 65 -6.36 -12.20 7.46
CA GLY A 65 -7.29 -13.13 8.10
C GLY A 65 -8.72 -12.60 8.07
N LEU A 66 -8.89 -11.32 8.37
CA LEU A 66 -10.20 -10.68 8.35
C LEU A 66 -10.78 -10.57 6.93
N ALA A 67 -9.94 -10.30 5.92
CA ALA A 67 -10.35 -10.29 4.52
C ALA A 67 -10.90 -11.65 4.08
N VAL A 68 -10.23 -12.74 4.46
CA VAL A 68 -10.69 -14.11 4.18
C VAL A 68 -11.99 -14.41 4.95
N GLU A 69 -12.07 -14.06 6.24
CA GLU A 69 -13.24 -14.29 7.09
C GLU A 69 -14.49 -13.59 6.56
N THR A 70 -14.32 -12.35 6.08
CA THR A 70 -15.44 -11.52 5.60
C THR A 70 -15.73 -11.68 4.12
N ASN A 71 -14.83 -12.34 3.38
CA ASN A 71 -14.80 -12.42 1.91
C ASN A 71 -14.86 -11.04 1.25
N VAL A 72 -14.07 -10.09 1.79
CA VAL A 72 -14.00 -8.69 1.33
C VAL A 72 -12.53 -8.31 1.20
N PRO A 73 -12.10 -7.72 0.08
CA PRO A 73 -10.73 -7.24 -0.07
C PRO A 73 -10.44 -6.07 0.88
N PHE A 74 -9.23 -6.10 1.46
CA PHE A 74 -8.70 -5.03 2.28
C PHE A 74 -7.57 -4.33 1.53
N MET A 75 -7.63 -3.02 1.44
CA MET A 75 -6.57 -2.17 0.92
C MET A 75 -6.00 -1.30 2.04
N SER A 76 -4.68 -1.24 2.10
CA SER A 76 -3.97 -0.38 3.04
C SER A 76 -2.71 0.18 2.40
N ALA A 77 -2.13 1.17 3.05
CA ALA A 77 -0.84 1.73 2.68
C ALA A 77 0.20 1.39 3.73
N THR A 78 1.47 1.47 3.35
CA THR A 78 2.62 1.45 4.25
C THR A 78 3.66 2.44 3.75
N GLN A 79 4.52 2.90 4.66
CA GLN A 79 5.63 3.78 4.28
C GLN A 79 6.80 2.97 3.75
N THR A 80 7.63 3.57 2.92
CA THR A 80 8.92 3.02 2.52
C THR A 80 9.97 3.25 3.61
N THR A 81 11.07 2.48 3.56
CA THR A 81 12.26 2.75 4.38
C THR A 81 12.89 4.09 3.96
N ARG A 82 13.81 4.61 4.80
CA ARG A 82 14.56 5.83 4.46
C ARG A 82 15.39 5.67 3.17
N THR A 83 15.94 4.50 2.93
CA THR A 83 16.65 4.16 1.69
C THR A 83 15.73 4.18 0.48
N GLY A 84 14.55 3.59 0.59
CA GLY A 84 13.54 3.62 -0.46
C GLY A 84 12.99 5.02 -0.76
N PHE A 85 13.00 5.92 0.23
CA PHE A 85 12.56 7.31 0.03
C PHE A 85 13.48 8.11 -0.90
N VAL A 86 14.78 7.79 -0.94
CA VAL A 86 15.78 8.47 -1.80
C VAL A 86 15.96 7.74 -3.13
N SER A 87 15.40 6.52 -3.27
CA SER A 87 15.56 5.70 -4.47
C SER A 87 14.52 6.08 -5.52
N SER A 88 14.99 6.30 -6.74
CA SER A 88 14.12 6.42 -7.92
C SER A 88 13.54 5.07 -8.37
N ASP A 89 14.08 3.97 -7.85
CA ASP A 89 13.61 2.60 -8.14
C ASP A 89 13.31 1.82 -6.85
N ILE A 90 12.05 1.89 -6.42
CA ILE A 90 11.58 1.20 -5.20
C ILE A 90 11.38 -0.29 -5.48
N GLY A 91 11.98 -1.14 -4.63
CA GLY A 91 11.79 -2.60 -4.61
C GLY A 91 10.92 -3.10 -3.46
N LEU A 92 10.73 -4.41 -3.39
CA LEU A 92 10.03 -5.05 -2.25
C LEU A 92 10.82 -4.91 -0.94
N GLU A 93 12.13 -4.82 -1.03
CA GLU A 93 13.09 -4.61 0.06
C GLU A 93 12.97 -3.22 0.69
N ASP A 94 12.47 -2.24 -0.05
CA ASP A 94 12.29 -0.86 0.40
C ASP A 94 10.98 -0.64 1.17
N THR A 95 10.14 -1.67 1.26
CA THR A 95 8.94 -1.57 2.09
C THR A 95 9.31 -1.56 3.57
N SER A 96 8.76 -0.60 4.31
CA SER A 96 9.19 -0.30 5.68
C SER A 96 9.30 -1.55 6.55
N GLU A 97 10.50 -1.75 7.06
CA GLU A 97 10.87 -2.62 8.19
C GLU A 97 10.52 -4.11 8.10
N SER A 98 9.94 -4.64 6.97
CA SER A 98 9.41 -6.00 7.04
C SER A 98 9.30 -6.73 5.70
N PHE A 99 10.17 -7.71 5.45
CA PHE A 99 9.93 -8.76 4.45
C PHE A 99 8.61 -9.53 4.68
N GLY A 100 8.06 -9.48 5.88
CA GLY A 100 6.79 -10.11 6.23
C GLY A 100 5.58 -9.46 5.57
N LEU A 101 5.62 -8.16 5.30
CA LEU A 101 4.54 -7.45 4.64
C LEU A 101 4.40 -7.86 3.16
N PRO A 102 5.49 -7.83 2.34
CA PRO A 102 5.45 -8.38 0.98
C PRO A 102 5.03 -9.86 0.93
N ALA A 103 5.41 -10.67 1.91
CA ALA A 103 4.99 -12.06 1.96
C ALA A 103 3.47 -12.21 2.16
N THR A 104 2.86 -11.33 2.92
CA THR A 104 1.44 -11.39 3.30
C THR A 104 0.52 -10.81 2.22
N ALA A 105 0.89 -9.72 1.58
CA ALA A 105 0.08 -9.04 0.57
C ALA A 105 -0.09 -9.89 -0.71
N ASP A 106 -1.24 -9.80 -1.35
CA ASP A 106 -1.53 -10.44 -2.63
C ASP A 106 -1.15 -9.54 -3.82
N LEU A 107 -1.36 -8.24 -3.66
CA LEU A 107 -0.98 -7.19 -4.61
C LEU A 107 -0.21 -6.11 -3.84
N MET A 108 0.85 -5.57 -4.47
CA MET A 108 1.58 -4.42 -3.94
C MET A 108 1.98 -3.50 -5.07
N PHE A 109 1.77 -2.21 -4.84
CA PHE A 109 2.18 -1.13 -5.73
C PHE A 109 3.02 -0.12 -4.95
N ALA A 110 4.09 0.36 -5.57
CA ALA A 110 4.80 1.54 -5.10
C ALA A 110 4.27 2.78 -5.82
N LEU A 111 4.04 3.84 -5.06
CA LEU A 111 3.72 5.16 -5.56
C LEU A 111 5.00 5.99 -5.50
N ILE A 112 5.52 6.39 -6.65
CA ILE A 112 6.80 7.07 -6.79
C ILE A 112 6.54 8.48 -7.29
N SER A 113 6.93 9.48 -6.49
CA SER A 113 6.86 10.89 -6.84
C SER A 113 8.27 11.46 -6.77
N THR A 114 8.75 11.95 -7.89
CA THR A 114 10.00 12.71 -7.99
C THR A 114 9.66 14.18 -8.23
N GLU A 115 10.60 15.08 -7.96
CA GLU A 115 10.42 16.51 -8.20
C GLU A 115 9.99 16.80 -9.65
N ALA A 116 10.65 16.15 -10.61
CA ALA A 116 10.31 16.27 -12.03
C ALA A 116 8.88 15.79 -12.35
N LEU A 117 8.43 14.71 -11.74
CA LEU A 117 7.06 14.23 -11.92
C LEU A 117 6.02 15.15 -11.25
N GLU A 118 6.37 15.71 -10.11
CA GLU A 118 5.50 16.66 -9.40
C GLU A 118 5.29 17.96 -10.17
N GLU A 119 6.33 18.49 -10.81
CA GLU A 119 6.26 19.68 -11.66
C GLU A 119 5.27 19.54 -12.81
N ILE A 120 5.15 18.35 -13.38
CA ILE A 120 4.20 18.05 -14.47
C ILE A 120 2.90 17.45 -13.99
N GLY A 121 2.66 17.42 -12.66
CA GLY A 121 1.44 16.88 -12.08
C GLY A 121 1.24 15.39 -12.32
N GLN A 122 2.31 14.61 -12.26
CA GLN A 122 2.29 13.16 -12.49
C GLN A 122 2.86 12.38 -11.33
N MET A 123 2.59 11.08 -11.31
CA MET A 123 3.14 10.11 -10.37
C MET A 123 3.34 8.78 -11.07
N GLN A 124 4.45 8.10 -10.83
CA GLN A 124 4.68 6.76 -11.33
C GLN A 124 4.13 5.72 -10.35
N VAL A 125 3.46 4.73 -10.88
CA VAL A 125 3.01 3.55 -10.15
C VAL A 125 3.83 2.36 -10.62
N LYS A 126 4.46 1.65 -9.70
CA LYS A 126 5.24 0.43 -9.98
C LYS A 126 4.56 -0.76 -9.31
N GLN A 127 4.27 -1.79 -10.09
CA GLN A 127 3.80 -3.07 -9.56
C GLN A 127 4.96 -3.82 -8.93
N LEU A 128 4.93 -4.00 -7.61
CA LEU A 128 5.95 -4.73 -6.84
C LEU A 128 5.62 -6.21 -6.71
N LYS A 129 4.34 -6.53 -6.58
CA LYS A 129 3.86 -7.91 -6.43
C LYS A 129 2.47 -8.07 -7.01
N ASN A 130 2.25 -9.20 -7.65
CA ASN A 130 0.93 -9.63 -8.13
C ASN A 130 0.87 -11.17 -8.05
N ARG A 131 -0.06 -11.70 -7.26
CA ARG A 131 -0.27 -13.16 -7.15
C ARG A 131 -1.24 -13.72 -8.20
N TYR A 132 -1.99 -12.85 -8.87
CA TYR A 132 -3.09 -13.25 -9.72
C TYR A 132 -2.79 -13.15 -11.20
N ASN A 133 -1.72 -12.45 -11.56
CA ASN A 133 -1.34 -12.25 -12.95
C ASN A 133 0.18 -12.16 -13.09
N ASP A 134 0.67 -12.16 -14.33
CA ASP A 134 2.08 -11.95 -14.65
C ASP A 134 2.55 -10.57 -14.16
N PRO A 135 3.51 -10.51 -13.22
CA PRO A 135 4.00 -9.24 -12.69
C PRO A 135 4.83 -8.44 -13.70
N SER A 136 5.19 -9.01 -14.86
CA SER A 136 5.86 -8.30 -15.94
C SER A 136 4.91 -7.40 -16.73
N MET A 137 3.62 -7.74 -16.77
CA MET A 137 2.61 -6.93 -17.44
C MET A 137 2.28 -5.69 -16.61
N ASN A 138 2.30 -4.52 -17.26
CA ASN A 138 2.05 -3.22 -16.61
C ASN A 138 2.92 -3.00 -15.37
N LYS A 139 4.20 -3.41 -15.46
CA LYS A 139 5.14 -3.32 -14.35
C LYS A 139 5.29 -1.89 -13.83
N ARG A 140 5.21 -0.92 -14.73
CA ARG A 140 5.24 0.52 -14.43
C ARG A 140 4.27 1.26 -15.32
N PHE A 141 3.61 2.26 -14.79
CA PHE A 141 2.78 3.19 -15.54
C PHE A 141 2.71 4.52 -14.80
N VAL A 142 2.27 5.55 -15.50
CA VAL A 142 2.16 6.91 -14.98
C VAL A 142 0.71 7.30 -14.90
N VAL A 143 0.35 8.01 -13.84
CA VAL A 143 -0.96 8.62 -13.62
C VAL A 143 -0.81 10.12 -13.43
N GLY A 144 -1.74 10.89 -13.96
CA GLY A 144 -1.86 12.32 -13.67
C GLY A 144 -2.46 12.54 -12.28
N VAL A 145 -1.99 13.58 -11.60
CA VAL A 145 -2.40 13.93 -10.23
C VAL A 145 -2.93 15.37 -10.22
N ASP A 146 -4.24 15.53 -10.09
CA ASP A 146 -4.86 16.83 -9.81
C ASP A 146 -5.07 16.98 -8.30
N ARG A 147 -4.10 17.57 -7.62
CA ARG A 147 -4.13 17.75 -6.15
C ARG A 147 -5.28 18.64 -5.71
N SER A 148 -5.67 19.62 -6.52
CA SER A 148 -6.74 20.56 -6.21
C SER A 148 -8.12 19.90 -6.16
N LYS A 149 -8.30 18.86 -6.94
CA LYS A 149 -9.54 18.07 -7.02
C LYS A 149 -9.42 16.70 -6.38
N MET A 150 -8.26 16.37 -5.77
CA MET A 150 -7.94 15.05 -5.21
C MET A 150 -8.27 13.92 -6.21
N ARG A 151 -7.86 14.12 -7.47
CA ARG A 151 -8.19 13.20 -8.56
C ARG A 151 -6.95 12.65 -9.24
N LEU A 152 -6.98 11.35 -9.51
CA LEU A 152 -6.06 10.69 -10.43
C LEU A 152 -6.74 10.56 -11.79
N TYR A 153 -5.97 10.66 -12.87
CA TYR A 153 -6.47 10.53 -14.23
C TYR A 153 -5.43 9.88 -15.14
N ASP A 154 -5.87 9.31 -16.25
CA ASP A 154 -5.00 8.71 -17.24
C ASP A 154 -4.20 9.78 -17.99
N VAL A 155 -2.92 9.52 -18.24
CA VAL A 155 -2.08 10.34 -19.10
C VAL A 155 -1.93 9.70 -20.49
N GLU A 156 -1.57 10.49 -21.48
CA GLU A 156 -1.37 10.03 -22.85
C GLU A 156 -0.27 8.96 -22.94
N LEU A 157 -0.41 8.03 -23.89
CA LEU A 157 0.51 6.90 -24.09
C LEU A 157 1.97 7.34 -24.33
N GLN A 158 2.19 8.44 -25.03
CA GLN A 158 3.54 8.99 -25.26
C GLN A 158 4.27 9.35 -23.96
N ALA A 159 3.59 9.96 -23.00
CA ALA A 159 4.16 10.26 -21.70
C ALA A 159 4.49 8.99 -20.89
N GLN A 160 3.78 7.89 -21.14
CA GLN A 160 4.08 6.61 -20.51
C GLN A 160 5.33 5.94 -21.10
N GLU A 161 5.53 6.03 -22.40
CA GLU A 161 6.69 5.44 -23.09
C GLU A 161 7.99 6.17 -22.75
N GLU A 162 8.00 7.49 -22.72
CA GLU A 162 9.17 8.30 -22.40
C GLU A 162 9.68 8.02 -20.96
N ILE A 163 8.78 7.88 -19.99
CA ILE A 163 9.17 7.60 -18.62
C ILE A 163 9.63 6.15 -18.44
N CYS A 164 9.04 5.20 -19.14
CA CYS A 164 9.53 3.81 -19.15
C CYS A 164 10.95 3.73 -19.71
N LEU A 165 11.29 4.48 -20.76
CA LEU A 165 12.63 4.52 -21.35
C LEU A 165 13.68 5.16 -20.43
N LEU A 166 13.34 6.21 -19.70
CA LEU A 166 14.23 6.87 -18.74
C LEU A 166 14.69 5.94 -17.60
N TYR A 167 13.83 5.01 -17.17
CA TYR A 167 14.14 4.10 -16.06
C TYR A 167 14.61 2.70 -16.49
N THR A 168 14.63 2.40 -17.80
CA THR A 168 15.15 1.14 -18.33
C THR A 168 16.53 1.29 -18.95
N SER A 169 17.05 2.48 -19.12
CA SER A 169 18.43 2.70 -19.57
C SER A 169 19.40 2.30 -18.46
N PRO A 170 20.39 1.41 -18.73
CA PRO A 170 21.41 1.12 -17.73
C PRO A 170 22.18 2.41 -17.44
N SER A 171 22.33 2.73 -16.14
CA SER A 171 23.23 3.81 -15.71
C SER A 171 24.61 3.58 -16.35
N PRO A 172 25.23 4.60 -16.99
CA PRO A 172 26.60 4.43 -17.41
C PRO A 172 27.43 4.15 -16.16
N ARG A 173 28.01 2.98 -16.10
CA ARG A 173 29.03 2.67 -15.10
C ARG A 173 30.29 3.35 -15.56
N ASP A 174 30.73 4.33 -14.81
CA ASP A 174 32.11 4.80 -14.81
C ASP A 174 33.04 3.73 -14.24
#